data_f81dd1bd3a577f6f92d6bf146a791257
#
_entry.id   f81dd1bd3a577f6f92d6bf146a791257
#
_cell.length_a   1.000
_cell.length_b   1.000
_cell.length_c   1.000
_cell.angle_alpha   90.00
_cell.angle_beta   90.00
_cell.angle_gamma   90.00
#
_symmetry.space_group_name_H-M   'P 1'
#
loop_
_entity.id
_entity.type
_entity.pdbx_description
1 polymer ?
#
loop_
_entity_poly.entity_id
_entity_poly.type
_entity_poly.pdbx_seq_one_letter_code
_entity_poly.pdbx_strand_id
1 'polypeptide(L)'
;ILLYLLVRILLFNIETGSFINFLEFWVLSFASLIVVGLGFKVMVKSGLQNGLRMIVASLVITLFVLAFRIGWQASYENGDVPTEMIVYAQDSGEVLDIMASVYDVAERTGEGDDIHITVDKDIYWGIIWYLREFQNIDYADIASMDGKPEGSILLISSGNQSKVSQYVEQYQPGRDFLYLWWPGEGYKPCGDATGEPCLSWGEFASNLVSQQKWREVLDYYIYRNTDVPFMYHRAVAYLPLE
;
A
#
# COMPACT_ATOMS: atom_id res chain seq x y z
N ILE A 1 -27.21 -5.01 2.07
CA ILE A 1 -27.93 -3.72 2.10
C ILE A 1 -27.94 -3.16 3.51
N LEU A 2 -28.46 -3.86 4.54
CA LEU A 2 -28.55 -3.35 5.92
C LEU A 2 -27.17 -2.94 6.47
N LEU A 3 -26.15 -3.79 6.30
CA LEU A 3 -24.77 -3.48 6.72
C LEU A 3 -24.24 -2.23 6.03
N TYR A 4 -24.46 -2.10 4.73
CA TYR A 4 -24.08 -0.90 3.97
C TYR A 4 -24.76 0.36 4.51
N LEU A 5 -26.07 0.29 4.77
CA LEU A 5 -26.82 1.41 5.32
C LEU A 5 -26.33 1.81 6.72
N LEU A 6 -26.06 0.83 7.59
CA LEU A 6 -25.53 1.08 8.93
C LEU A 6 -24.13 1.72 8.88
N VAL A 7 -23.28 1.24 8.00
CA VAL A 7 -21.95 1.82 7.81
C VAL A 7 -22.04 3.27 7.30
N ARG A 8 -22.91 3.54 6.32
CA ARG A 8 -23.14 4.91 5.83
C ARG A 8 -23.65 5.83 6.93
N ILE A 9 -24.51 5.35 7.81
CA ILE A 9 -24.98 6.10 8.99
C ILE A 9 -23.82 6.37 9.97
N LEU A 10 -22.96 5.38 10.23
CA LEU A 10 -21.82 5.53 11.13
C LEU A 10 -20.76 6.50 10.60
N LEU A 11 -20.56 6.50 9.29
CA LEU A 11 -19.62 7.42 8.62
C LEU A 11 -20.21 8.81 8.38
N PHE A 12 -21.50 8.97 8.66
CA PHE A 12 -22.17 10.25 8.45
C PHE A 12 -21.63 11.33 9.40
N ASN A 13 -21.10 12.41 8.84
CA ASN A 13 -20.59 13.52 9.62
C ASN A 13 -21.69 14.58 9.84
N ILE A 14 -22.22 14.64 11.06
CA ILE A 14 -23.29 15.58 11.44
C ILE A 14 -22.81 17.05 11.46
N GLU A 15 -21.50 17.27 11.52
CA GLU A 15 -20.91 18.63 11.69
C GLU A 15 -20.99 19.51 10.43
N THR A 16 -21.34 18.95 9.27
CA THR A 16 -21.33 19.72 8.01
C THR A 16 -22.52 20.63 7.78
N GLY A 17 -23.49 20.70 8.69
CA GLY A 17 -24.58 21.71 8.70
C GLY A 17 -25.43 21.84 7.42
N SER A 18 -25.23 21.01 6.41
CA SER A 18 -25.95 21.05 5.16
C SER A 18 -27.31 20.32 5.28
N PHE A 19 -28.36 20.97 4.81
CA PHE A 19 -29.69 20.38 4.72
C PHE A 19 -29.72 19.06 3.95
N ILE A 20 -28.88 18.93 2.91
CA ILE A 20 -28.75 17.71 2.09
C ILE A 20 -28.23 16.56 2.93
N ASN A 21 -27.23 16.81 3.76
CA ASN A 21 -26.66 15.78 4.65
C ASN A 21 -27.65 15.33 5.71
N PHE A 22 -28.44 16.26 6.25
CA PHE A 22 -29.51 15.93 7.18
C PHE A 22 -30.59 15.04 6.52
N LEU A 23 -30.99 15.35 5.30
CA LEU A 23 -31.94 14.55 4.53
C LEU A 23 -31.38 13.14 4.25
N GLU A 24 -30.13 13.02 3.81
CA GLU A 24 -29.45 11.75 3.56
C GLU A 24 -29.46 10.87 4.82
N PHE A 25 -29.14 11.42 5.98
CA PHE A 25 -29.17 10.68 7.25
C PHE A 25 -30.54 10.08 7.54
N TRP A 26 -31.61 10.87 7.40
CA TRP A 26 -32.96 10.39 7.65
C TRP A 26 -33.43 9.36 6.64
N VAL A 27 -33.11 9.55 5.37
CA VAL A 27 -33.43 8.59 4.30
C VAL A 27 -32.74 7.25 4.55
N LEU A 28 -31.45 7.25 4.89
CA LEU A 28 -30.69 6.04 5.21
C LEU A 28 -31.23 5.35 6.48
N SER A 29 -31.58 6.10 7.51
CA SER A 29 -32.16 5.59 8.76
C SER A 29 -33.52 4.94 8.50
N PHE A 30 -34.38 5.61 7.73
CA PHE A 30 -35.70 5.09 7.37
C PHE A 30 -35.60 3.81 6.51
N ALA A 31 -34.71 3.81 5.52
CA ALA A 31 -34.44 2.64 4.69
C ALA A 31 -33.95 1.45 5.53
N SER A 32 -33.09 1.71 6.52
CA SER A 32 -32.60 0.69 7.46
C SER A 32 -33.74 0.07 8.27
N LEU A 33 -34.63 0.91 8.82
CA LEU A 33 -35.81 0.46 9.57
C LEU A 33 -36.75 -0.38 8.71
N ILE A 34 -36.99 0.01 7.45
CA ILE A 34 -37.81 -0.76 6.51
C ILE A 34 -37.19 -2.15 6.27
N VAL A 35 -35.88 -2.22 6.00
CA VAL A 35 -35.16 -3.48 5.75
C VAL A 35 -35.23 -4.39 6.98
N VAL A 36 -35.02 -3.86 8.19
CA VAL A 36 -35.17 -4.62 9.45
C VAL A 36 -36.60 -5.12 9.63
N GLY A 37 -37.61 -4.27 9.43
CA GLY A 37 -39.02 -4.63 9.56
C GLY A 37 -39.47 -5.72 8.58
N LEU A 38 -39.02 -5.63 7.31
CA LEU A 38 -39.27 -6.67 6.31
C LEU A 38 -38.57 -7.98 6.67
N GLY A 39 -37.31 -7.92 7.10
CA GLY A 39 -36.59 -9.10 7.57
C GLY A 39 -37.26 -9.78 8.73
N PHE A 40 -37.69 -9.01 9.73
CA PHE A 40 -38.45 -9.52 10.87
C PHE A 40 -39.79 -10.18 10.47
N LYS A 41 -40.56 -9.54 9.57
CA LYS A 41 -41.80 -10.10 9.03
C LYS A 41 -41.57 -11.45 8.34
N VAL A 42 -40.54 -11.55 7.53
CA VAL A 42 -40.17 -12.80 6.85
C VAL A 42 -39.75 -13.86 7.85
N MET A 43 -38.96 -13.50 8.87
CA MET A 43 -38.55 -14.41 9.94
C MET A 43 -39.73 -14.99 10.71
N VAL A 44 -40.66 -14.15 11.11
CA VAL A 44 -41.89 -14.59 11.82
C VAL A 44 -42.73 -15.52 10.94
N LYS A 45 -42.88 -15.24 9.66
CA LYS A 45 -43.66 -16.06 8.72
C LYS A 45 -43.01 -17.40 8.40
N SER A 46 -41.66 -17.44 8.31
CA SER A 46 -40.91 -18.64 7.91
C SER A 46 -40.55 -19.57 9.06
N GLY A 47 -40.77 -19.15 10.29
CA GLY A 47 -40.32 -19.83 11.50
C GLY A 47 -38.85 -19.51 11.84
N LEU A 48 -38.51 -19.61 13.13
CA LEU A 48 -37.22 -19.19 13.68
C LEU A 48 -36.03 -19.87 13.00
N GLN A 49 -36.12 -21.17 12.74
CA GLN A 49 -35.01 -21.93 12.12
C GLN A 49 -34.69 -21.46 10.69
N ASN A 50 -35.73 -21.22 9.89
CA ASN A 50 -35.57 -20.72 8.54
C ASN A 50 -35.12 -19.25 8.53
N GLY A 51 -35.63 -18.44 9.47
CA GLY A 51 -35.17 -17.07 9.67
C GLY A 51 -33.67 -17.01 9.99
N LEU A 52 -33.19 -17.88 10.88
CA LEU A 52 -31.77 -17.96 11.21
C LEU A 52 -30.91 -18.36 9.99
N ARG A 53 -31.34 -19.34 9.20
CA ARG A 53 -30.67 -19.74 7.97
C ARG A 53 -30.58 -18.58 6.96
N MET A 54 -31.65 -17.81 6.84
CA MET A 54 -31.67 -16.62 5.95
C MET A 54 -30.69 -15.54 6.43
N ILE A 55 -30.58 -15.29 7.73
CA ILE A 55 -29.62 -14.35 8.30
C ILE A 55 -28.18 -14.82 8.00
N VAL A 56 -27.90 -16.09 8.28
CA VAL A 56 -26.57 -16.67 8.01
C VAL A 56 -26.22 -16.61 6.52
N ALA A 57 -27.14 -16.98 5.64
CA ALA A 57 -26.94 -16.91 4.20
C ALA A 57 -26.69 -15.46 3.72
N SER A 58 -27.47 -14.50 4.25
CA SER A 58 -27.27 -13.08 3.93
C SER A 58 -25.91 -12.57 4.40
N LEU A 59 -25.46 -12.98 5.59
CA LEU A 59 -24.14 -12.64 6.12
C LEU A 59 -23.03 -13.22 5.23
N VAL A 60 -23.13 -14.50 4.86
CA VAL A 60 -22.14 -15.16 3.98
C VAL A 60 -22.06 -14.47 2.63
N ILE A 61 -23.18 -14.14 2.00
CA ILE A 61 -23.22 -13.42 0.72
C ILE A 61 -22.57 -12.04 0.87
N THR A 62 -22.87 -11.31 1.94
CA THR A 62 -22.29 -9.99 2.19
C THR A 62 -20.78 -10.08 2.37
N LEU A 63 -20.29 -11.03 3.17
CA LEU A 63 -18.86 -11.25 3.37
C LEU A 63 -18.17 -11.68 2.08
N PHE A 64 -18.81 -12.51 1.26
CA PHE A 64 -18.30 -12.91 -0.05
C PHE A 64 -18.13 -11.70 -0.99
N VAL A 65 -19.14 -10.83 -1.07
CA VAL A 65 -19.08 -9.62 -1.90
C VAL A 65 -17.97 -8.67 -1.42
N LEU A 66 -17.81 -8.51 -0.10
CA LEU A 66 -16.73 -7.71 0.49
C LEU A 66 -15.35 -8.32 0.19
N ALA A 67 -15.21 -9.63 0.37
CA ALA A 67 -13.94 -10.33 0.07
C ALA A 67 -13.58 -10.23 -1.43
N PHE A 68 -14.56 -10.40 -2.31
CA PHE A 68 -14.36 -10.22 -3.75
C PHE A 68 -13.93 -8.80 -4.09
N ARG A 69 -14.60 -7.78 -3.52
CA ARG A 69 -14.23 -6.38 -3.74
C ARG A 69 -12.81 -6.09 -3.26
N ILE A 70 -12.45 -6.53 -2.05
CA ILE A 70 -11.10 -6.34 -1.49
C ILE A 70 -10.06 -7.04 -2.37
N GLY A 71 -10.32 -8.29 -2.78
CA GLY A 71 -9.43 -9.02 -3.67
C GLY A 71 -9.26 -8.35 -5.03
N TRP A 72 -10.33 -7.79 -5.59
CA TRP A 72 -10.28 -7.03 -6.84
C TRP A 72 -9.42 -5.77 -6.69
N GLN A 73 -9.66 -4.98 -5.64
CA GLN A 73 -8.89 -3.76 -5.38
C GLN A 73 -7.40 -4.07 -5.18
N ALA A 74 -7.07 -5.08 -4.38
CA ALA A 74 -5.68 -5.48 -4.14
C ALA A 74 -4.97 -6.00 -5.40
N SER A 75 -5.70 -6.61 -6.36
CA SER A 75 -5.09 -7.24 -7.52
C SER A 75 -5.04 -6.33 -8.76
N TYR A 76 -5.98 -5.41 -8.91
CA TYR A 76 -6.17 -4.65 -10.15
C TYR A 76 -6.17 -3.13 -10.00
N GLU A 77 -6.57 -2.62 -8.83
CA GLU A 77 -6.64 -1.16 -8.60
C GLU A 77 -5.44 -0.64 -7.81
N ASN A 78 -5.02 -1.38 -6.78
CA ASN A 78 -3.97 -0.98 -5.84
C ASN A 78 -2.79 -1.97 -5.85
N GLY A 79 -2.53 -2.64 -6.99
CA GLY A 79 -1.50 -3.67 -7.09
C GLY A 79 -0.08 -3.15 -6.86
N ASP A 80 0.15 -1.86 -7.09
CA ASP A 80 1.43 -1.16 -6.94
C ASP A 80 1.44 -0.11 -5.82
N VAL A 81 0.34 0.00 -5.05
CA VAL A 81 0.18 0.99 -3.98
C VAL A 81 -0.02 0.29 -2.64
N PRO A 82 0.75 0.61 -1.58
CA PRO A 82 0.67 -0.07 -0.28
C PRO A 82 -0.55 0.39 0.55
N THR A 83 -1.71 0.52 -0.09
CA THR A 83 -2.98 0.86 0.59
C THR A 83 -3.71 -0.36 1.13
N GLU A 84 -3.36 -1.56 0.65
CA GLU A 84 -4.03 -2.78 1.06
C GLU A 84 -3.36 -3.41 2.28
N MET A 85 -4.16 -3.83 3.26
CA MET A 85 -3.64 -4.43 4.51
C MET A 85 -2.86 -5.73 4.29
N ILE A 86 -3.06 -6.40 3.15
CA ILE A 86 -2.40 -7.66 2.83
C ILE A 86 -0.95 -7.46 2.40
N VAL A 87 -0.58 -6.26 2.00
CA VAL A 87 0.77 -5.93 1.52
C VAL A 87 1.39 -4.92 2.48
N TYR A 88 2.44 -5.34 3.18
CA TYR A 88 3.13 -4.48 4.14
C TYR A 88 4.06 -3.47 3.45
N ALA A 89 4.87 -3.93 2.52
CA ALA A 89 5.77 -3.10 1.74
C ALA A 89 5.65 -3.49 0.26
N GLN A 90 5.50 -2.50 -0.59
CA GLN A 90 5.22 -2.66 -2.01
C GLN A 90 6.36 -2.07 -2.82
N ASP A 91 6.82 -2.81 -3.83
CA ASP A 91 7.67 -2.24 -4.87
C ASP A 91 6.83 -1.28 -5.72
N SER A 92 7.42 -0.17 -6.11
CA SER A 92 6.75 0.79 -6.99
C SER A 92 6.77 0.31 -8.45
N GLY A 93 5.76 0.68 -9.23
CA GLY A 93 5.74 0.49 -10.67
C GLY A 93 6.93 1.15 -11.40
N GLU A 94 7.53 2.20 -10.82
CA GLU A 94 8.74 2.85 -11.37
C GLU A 94 9.93 1.90 -11.48
N VAL A 95 10.00 0.85 -10.65
CA VAL A 95 11.03 -0.19 -10.75
C VAL A 95 10.96 -0.90 -12.09
N LEU A 96 9.76 -1.19 -12.60
CA LEU A 96 9.58 -1.86 -13.89
C LEU A 96 10.07 -1.00 -15.06
N ASP A 97 9.88 0.32 -14.99
CA ASP A 97 10.37 1.26 -16.00
C ASP A 97 11.91 1.33 -16.03
N ILE A 98 12.53 1.30 -14.84
CA ILE A 98 13.99 1.22 -14.73
C ILE A 98 14.49 -0.11 -15.25
N MET A 99 13.85 -1.22 -14.90
CA MET A 99 14.25 -2.54 -15.40
C MET A 99 14.10 -2.67 -16.91
N ALA A 100 13.04 -2.11 -17.49
CA ALA A 100 12.89 -2.04 -18.94
C ALA A 100 14.09 -1.29 -19.58
N SER A 101 14.56 -0.21 -18.95
CA SER A 101 15.75 0.52 -19.42
C SER A 101 17.04 -0.29 -19.26
N VAL A 102 17.16 -1.08 -18.17
CA VAL A 102 18.31 -1.98 -17.94
C VAL A 102 18.38 -3.05 -19.04
N TYR A 103 17.25 -3.71 -19.34
CA TYR A 103 17.18 -4.71 -20.42
C TYR A 103 17.47 -4.09 -21.80
N ASP A 104 16.95 -2.89 -22.09
CA ASP A 104 17.24 -2.18 -23.34
C ASP A 104 18.73 -1.86 -23.50
N VAL A 105 19.40 -1.44 -22.42
CA VAL A 105 20.86 -1.22 -22.42
C VAL A 105 21.60 -2.54 -22.65
N ALA A 106 21.23 -3.61 -21.95
CA ALA A 106 21.86 -4.92 -22.09
C ALA A 106 21.78 -5.46 -23.53
N GLU A 107 20.61 -5.27 -24.18
CA GLU A 107 20.43 -5.66 -25.60
C GLU A 107 21.23 -4.77 -26.54
N ARG A 108 21.21 -3.45 -26.37
CA ARG A 108 21.91 -2.49 -27.25
C ARG A 108 23.43 -2.61 -27.17
N THR A 109 24.00 -2.89 -26.00
CA THR A 109 25.45 -3.10 -25.84
C THR A 109 25.90 -4.45 -26.37
N GLY A 110 24.98 -5.39 -26.60
CA GLY A 110 25.28 -6.75 -27.01
C GLY A 110 25.84 -7.62 -25.89
N GLU A 111 25.87 -7.13 -24.65
CA GLU A 111 26.34 -7.87 -23.47
C GLU A 111 25.26 -8.81 -22.92
N GLY A 112 23.98 -8.54 -23.22
CA GLY A 112 22.86 -9.39 -22.78
C GLY A 112 22.86 -9.60 -21.26
N ASP A 113 22.69 -10.86 -20.84
CA ASP A 113 22.63 -11.22 -19.43
C ASP A 113 23.97 -11.11 -18.69
N ASP A 114 25.09 -10.93 -19.41
CA ASP A 114 26.45 -10.77 -18.86
C ASP A 114 26.80 -9.32 -18.53
N ILE A 115 25.94 -8.35 -18.83
CA ILE A 115 26.17 -6.94 -18.52
C ILE A 115 26.48 -6.75 -17.04
N HIS A 116 27.53 -5.96 -16.74
CA HIS A 116 27.93 -5.76 -15.36
C HIS A 116 27.05 -4.70 -14.66
N ILE A 117 26.31 -5.13 -13.64
CA ILE A 117 25.39 -4.29 -12.85
C ILE A 117 25.87 -4.23 -11.41
N THR A 118 26.11 -3.02 -10.90
CA THR A 118 26.37 -2.82 -9.47
C THR A 118 25.13 -2.31 -8.79
N VAL A 119 24.74 -2.99 -7.72
CA VAL A 119 23.57 -2.70 -6.89
C VAL A 119 24.01 -2.36 -5.48
N ASP A 120 23.55 -1.23 -4.98
CA ASP A 120 23.76 -0.86 -3.59
C ASP A 120 23.03 -1.84 -2.64
N LYS A 121 23.73 -2.29 -1.61
CA LYS A 121 23.15 -3.22 -0.60
C LYS A 121 21.92 -2.68 0.08
N ASP A 122 21.77 -1.37 0.17
CA ASP A 122 20.61 -0.75 0.82
C ASP A 122 19.31 -0.96 0.04
N ILE A 123 19.39 -1.28 -1.27
CA ILE A 123 18.21 -1.52 -2.13
C ILE A 123 18.14 -2.96 -2.66
N TYR A 124 19.01 -3.83 -2.21
CA TYR A 124 19.19 -5.17 -2.75
C TYR A 124 17.90 -6.04 -2.69
N TRP A 125 17.12 -5.91 -1.59
CA TRP A 125 15.99 -6.83 -1.33
C TRP A 125 14.91 -6.88 -2.43
N GLY A 126 14.43 -5.75 -2.91
CA GLY A 126 13.43 -5.74 -3.98
C GLY A 126 14.05 -5.95 -5.36
N ILE A 127 15.23 -5.36 -5.59
CA ILE A 127 15.91 -5.39 -6.90
C ILE A 127 16.38 -6.78 -7.29
N ILE A 128 16.80 -7.64 -6.35
CA ILE A 128 17.32 -8.98 -6.63
C ILE A 128 16.34 -9.83 -7.45
N TRP A 129 15.05 -9.69 -7.23
CA TRP A 129 14.05 -10.46 -7.99
C TRP A 129 14.01 -10.05 -9.46
N TYR A 130 14.13 -8.78 -9.75
CA TYR A 130 14.11 -8.25 -11.11
C TYR A 130 15.40 -8.54 -11.88
N LEU A 131 16.52 -8.66 -11.18
CA LEU A 131 17.83 -8.95 -11.77
C LEU A 131 18.17 -10.43 -11.85
N ARG A 132 17.27 -11.33 -11.48
CA ARG A 132 17.53 -12.79 -11.39
C ARG A 132 18.03 -13.47 -12.69
N GLU A 133 17.83 -12.83 -13.84
CA GLU A 133 18.28 -13.34 -15.15
C GLU A 133 19.70 -12.88 -15.50
N PHE A 134 20.20 -11.84 -14.86
CA PHE A 134 21.55 -11.34 -15.09
C PHE A 134 22.58 -12.14 -14.29
N GLN A 135 23.74 -12.41 -14.91
CA GLN A 135 24.77 -13.28 -14.33
C GLN A 135 25.91 -12.49 -13.66
N ASN A 136 26.12 -11.25 -14.04
CA ASN A 136 27.24 -10.43 -13.59
C ASN A 136 26.76 -9.26 -12.72
N ILE A 137 26.30 -9.59 -11.49
CA ILE A 137 25.79 -8.58 -10.55
C ILE A 137 26.72 -8.48 -9.35
N ASP A 138 27.13 -7.27 -9.03
CA ASP A 138 27.88 -6.93 -7.82
C ASP A 138 26.98 -6.20 -6.80
N TYR A 139 26.86 -6.76 -5.60
CA TYR A 139 26.13 -6.16 -4.48
C TYR A 139 27.12 -5.44 -3.57
N ALA A 140 27.32 -4.16 -3.83
CA ALA A 140 28.33 -3.34 -3.16
C ALA A 140 27.76 -2.59 -1.95
N ASP A 141 28.52 -2.51 -0.87
CA ASP A 141 28.23 -1.63 0.25
C ASP A 141 28.73 -0.22 -0.06
N ILE A 142 27.91 0.55 -0.77
CA ILE A 142 28.27 1.90 -1.22
C ILE A 142 28.48 2.86 -0.04
N ALA A 143 27.77 2.66 1.08
CA ALA A 143 27.90 3.49 2.27
C ALA A 143 29.31 3.46 2.86
N SER A 144 29.97 2.29 2.83
CA SER A 144 31.31 2.05 3.37
C SER A 144 32.42 2.01 2.30
N MET A 145 32.07 2.14 1.01
CA MET A 145 33.02 2.00 -0.09
C MET A 145 33.97 3.21 -0.18
N ASP A 146 35.27 2.93 -0.21
CA ASP A 146 36.30 3.90 -0.53
C ASP A 146 36.77 3.68 -1.99
N GLY A 147 36.11 4.33 -2.94
CA GLY A 147 36.48 4.22 -4.34
C GLY A 147 35.33 4.30 -5.33
N LYS A 148 35.65 4.08 -6.59
CA LYS A 148 34.71 4.08 -7.70
C LYS A 148 33.96 2.75 -7.73
N PRO A 149 32.62 2.74 -7.75
CA PRO A 149 31.87 1.53 -8.07
C PRO A 149 32.15 1.09 -9.50
N GLU A 150 32.32 -0.19 -9.69
CA GLU A 150 32.51 -0.80 -11.01
C GLU A 150 31.15 -1.16 -11.59
N GLY A 151 31.03 -1.25 -12.90
CA GLY A 151 29.80 -1.69 -13.57
C GLY A 151 29.40 -0.78 -14.72
N SER A 152 28.74 -1.38 -15.70
CA SER A 152 28.12 -0.68 -16.83
C SER A 152 26.85 0.05 -16.40
N ILE A 153 26.14 -0.50 -15.41
CA ILE A 153 24.92 0.05 -14.81
C ILE A 153 25.11 0.14 -13.29
N LEU A 154 24.68 1.26 -12.69
CA LEU A 154 24.70 1.43 -11.25
C LEU A 154 23.27 1.68 -10.75
N LEU A 155 22.82 0.90 -9.77
CA LEU A 155 21.57 1.10 -9.05
C LEU A 155 21.91 1.45 -7.59
N ILE A 156 21.74 2.71 -7.22
CA ILE A 156 22.27 3.28 -5.97
C ILE A 156 21.11 3.79 -5.12
N SER A 157 21.11 3.51 -3.81
CA SER A 157 20.21 4.14 -2.86
C SER A 157 20.37 5.67 -2.88
N SER A 158 19.26 6.42 -2.88
CA SER A 158 19.32 7.88 -2.85
C SER A 158 20.09 8.42 -1.65
N GLY A 159 20.10 7.69 -0.52
CA GLY A 159 20.91 8.02 0.65
C GLY A 159 22.42 7.97 0.39
N ASN A 160 22.87 7.15 -0.54
CA ASN A 160 24.30 6.96 -0.88
C ASN A 160 24.71 7.69 -2.17
N GLN A 161 23.79 8.42 -2.82
CA GLN A 161 24.06 9.12 -4.09
C GLN A 161 25.25 10.06 -4.01
N SER A 162 25.44 10.78 -2.89
CA SER A 162 26.55 11.71 -2.69
C SER A 162 27.92 11.03 -2.73
N LYS A 163 28.01 9.75 -2.37
CA LYS A 163 29.24 8.95 -2.37
C LYS A 163 29.74 8.65 -3.78
N VAL A 164 28.82 8.49 -4.73
CA VAL A 164 29.15 8.15 -6.11
C VAL A 164 29.17 9.36 -7.04
N SER A 165 28.75 10.55 -6.60
CA SER A 165 28.58 11.75 -7.41
C SER A 165 29.80 12.13 -8.24
N GLN A 166 31.01 11.90 -7.72
CA GLN A 166 32.27 12.21 -8.41
C GLN A 166 32.66 11.18 -9.50
N TYR A 167 31.96 10.05 -9.57
CA TYR A 167 32.29 8.94 -10.48
C TYR A 167 31.24 8.73 -11.58
N VAL A 168 30.14 9.46 -11.54
CA VAL A 168 29.00 9.23 -12.45
C VAL A 168 29.03 10.08 -13.73
N GLU A 169 30.08 10.88 -13.97
CA GLU A 169 30.23 11.70 -15.19
C GLU A 169 30.26 10.88 -16.48
N GLN A 170 30.64 9.62 -16.40
CA GLN A 170 30.65 8.67 -17.52
C GLN A 170 29.31 7.98 -17.79
N TYR A 171 28.29 8.28 -17.01
CA TYR A 171 26.93 7.74 -17.14
C TYR A 171 25.98 8.84 -17.61
N GLN A 172 24.81 8.42 -18.08
CA GLN A 172 23.68 9.32 -18.30
C GLN A 172 23.29 10.00 -16.97
N PRO A 173 22.63 11.15 -17.01
CA PRO A 173 22.08 11.77 -15.80
C PRO A 173 21.25 10.75 -15.00
N GLY A 174 21.50 10.68 -13.70
CA GLY A 174 20.84 9.70 -12.83
C GLY A 174 19.30 9.83 -12.89
N ARG A 175 18.65 8.71 -13.10
CA ARG A 175 17.17 8.61 -13.05
C ARG A 175 16.75 8.21 -11.66
N ASP A 176 16.15 9.16 -10.94
CA ASP A 176 15.58 8.92 -9.62
C ASP A 176 14.27 8.14 -9.75
N PHE A 177 14.07 7.12 -8.92
CA PHE A 177 12.87 6.31 -8.91
C PHE A 177 12.48 5.88 -7.52
N LEU A 178 11.18 5.74 -7.31
CA LEU A 178 10.62 5.15 -6.12
C LEU A 178 10.83 3.63 -6.17
N TYR A 179 11.59 3.13 -5.21
CA TYR A 179 11.94 1.71 -5.17
C TYR A 179 10.95 0.91 -4.30
N LEU A 180 10.73 1.35 -3.07
CA LEU A 180 9.91 0.67 -2.09
C LEU A 180 9.08 1.69 -1.31
N TRP A 181 7.84 1.36 -0.99
CA TRP A 181 7.02 2.18 -0.11
C TRP A 181 6.11 1.33 0.78
N TRP A 182 5.69 1.91 1.92
CA TRP A 182 4.83 1.24 2.90
C TRP A 182 4.03 2.26 3.71
N PRO A 183 2.89 1.85 4.33
CA PRO A 183 2.15 2.75 5.22
C PRO A 183 2.96 3.04 6.49
N GLY A 184 2.97 4.29 6.91
CA GLY A 184 3.64 4.69 8.15
C GLY A 184 3.08 3.95 9.37
N GLU A 185 3.93 3.52 10.27
CA GLU A 185 3.57 2.69 11.44
C GLU A 185 3.14 3.47 12.69
N GLY A 186 2.88 4.78 12.55
CA GLY A 186 2.49 5.66 13.66
C GLY A 186 1.24 5.25 14.46
N TYR A 187 0.55 4.21 14.03
CA TYR A 187 -0.60 3.61 14.73
C TYR A 187 -0.20 2.54 15.75
N LYS A 188 1.02 2.05 15.72
CA LYS A 188 1.52 1.02 16.63
C LYS A 188 1.90 1.62 17.98
N PRO A 189 1.73 0.86 19.09
CA PRO A 189 2.33 1.23 20.37
C PRO A 189 3.85 1.25 20.26
N CYS A 190 4.48 2.19 20.96
CA CYS A 190 5.94 2.25 21.04
C CYS A 190 6.49 0.94 21.60
N GLY A 191 7.19 0.21 20.74
CA GLY A 191 8.03 -0.91 21.10
C GLY A 191 9.50 -0.47 21.22
N ASP A 192 10.41 -1.41 21.46
CA ASP A 192 11.82 -1.10 21.58
C ASP A 192 12.41 -0.57 20.26
N ALA A 193 12.74 0.71 20.23
CA ALA A 193 13.84 1.31 19.49
C ALA A 193 13.84 1.30 17.93
N THR A 194 12.78 1.71 17.27
CA THR A 194 12.88 1.93 15.81
C THR A 194 13.03 3.41 15.39
N GLY A 195 12.89 4.37 16.34
CA GLY A 195 12.93 5.80 16.01
C GLY A 195 11.75 6.27 15.12
N GLU A 196 10.83 5.39 14.77
CA GLU A 196 9.63 5.72 14.02
C GLU A 196 8.54 6.33 14.92
N PRO A 197 7.67 7.18 14.36
CA PRO A 197 6.53 7.70 15.12
C PRO A 197 5.69 6.56 15.66
N CYS A 198 5.39 6.59 16.95
CA CYS A 198 4.63 5.53 17.62
C CYS A 198 3.69 6.15 18.68
N LEU A 199 2.71 5.37 19.14
CA LEU A 199 1.78 5.78 20.17
C LEU A 199 2.26 5.33 21.56
N SER A 200 2.08 6.17 22.57
CA SER A 200 2.15 5.69 23.96
C SER A 200 1.02 4.69 24.25
N TRP A 201 1.20 3.80 25.22
CA TRP A 201 0.14 2.87 25.60
C TRP A 201 -1.16 3.55 26.05
N GLY A 202 -1.07 4.75 26.65
CA GLY A 202 -2.25 5.53 27.01
C GLY A 202 -3.00 6.07 25.79
N GLU A 203 -2.31 6.60 24.81
CA GLU A 203 -2.89 7.06 23.54
C GLU A 203 -3.49 5.89 22.75
N PHE A 204 -2.80 4.75 22.69
CA PHE A 204 -3.33 3.55 22.05
C PHE A 204 -4.65 3.11 22.69
N ALA A 205 -4.69 3.01 24.03
CA ALA A 205 -5.90 2.65 24.76
C ALA A 205 -7.04 3.67 24.56
N SER A 206 -6.73 4.98 24.53
CA SER A 206 -7.73 6.02 24.26
C SER A 206 -8.28 5.94 22.84
N ASN A 207 -7.46 5.57 21.86
CA ASN A 207 -7.89 5.40 20.48
C ASN A 207 -8.88 4.24 20.32
N LEU A 208 -8.74 3.16 21.11
CA LEU A 208 -9.68 2.03 21.08
C LEU A 208 -11.12 2.40 21.49
N VAL A 209 -11.30 3.45 22.28
CA VAL A 209 -12.62 3.95 22.71
C VAL A 209 -13.06 5.20 21.96
N SER A 210 -12.23 5.74 21.08
CA SER A 210 -12.50 6.96 20.32
C SER A 210 -13.42 6.69 19.14
N GLN A 211 -14.60 7.32 19.13
CA GLN A 211 -15.52 7.26 17.99
C GLN A 211 -14.89 7.78 16.69
N GLN A 212 -14.07 8.83 16.79
CA GLN A 212 -13.37 9.39 15.63
C GLN A 212 -12.42 8.38 15.01
N LYS A 213 -11.61 7.69 15.84
CA LYS A 213 -10.67 6.67 15.35
C LYS A 213 -11.38 5.48 14.71
N TRP A 214 -12.50 5.06 15.22
CA TRP A 214 -13.31 4.03 14.58
C TRP A 214 -13.91 4.48 13.23
N ARG A 215 -14.24 5.77 13.08
CA ARG A 215 -14.64 6.32 11.78
C ARG A 215 -13.49 6.26 10.77
N GLU A 216 -12.28 6.68 11.15
CA GLU A 216 -11.07 6.59 10.31
C GLU A 216 -10.80 5.13 9.87
N VAL A 217 -10.91 4.18 10.81
CA VAL A 217 -10.78 2.75 10.51
C VAL A 217 -11.83 2.27 9.51
N LEU A 218 -13.10 2.65 9.69
CA LEU A 218 -14.17 2.26 8.78
C LEU A 218 -14.03 2.92 7.40
N ASP A 219 -13.61 4.17 7.33
CA ASP A 219 -13.33 4.90 6.10
C ASP A 219 -12.20 4.22 5.31
N TYR A 220 -11.14 3.85 6.00
CA TYR A 220 -10.07 3.04 5.41
C TYR A 220 -10.59 1.68 4.90
N TYR A 221 -11.35 0.94 5.71
CA TYR A 221 -11.85 -0.38 5.31
C TYR A 221 -12.75 -0.34 4.06
N ILE A 222 -13.53 0.73 3.90
CA ILE A 222 -14.53 0.83 2.85
C ILE A 222 -13.96 1.53 1.61
N TYR A 223 -13.23 2.63 1.82
CA TYR A 223 -12.81 3.51 0.74
C TYR A 223 -11.30 3.52 0.50
N ARG A 224 -10.52 2.86 1.36
CA ARG A 224 -9.05 2.90 1.35
C ARG A 224 -8.47 4.30 1.56
N ASN A 225 -9.26 5.21 2.14
CA ASN A 225 -8.76 6.53 2.53
C ASN A 225 -7.89 6.38 3.77
N THR A 226 -6.70 6.92 3.73
CA THR A 226 -5.80 6.99 4.88
C THR A 226 -5.12 8.35 4.91
N ASP A 227 -5.12 8.96 6.10
CA ASP A 227 -4.36 10.20 6.37
C ASP A 227 -2.92 9.87 6.81
N VAL A 228 -2.59 8.58 6.96
CA VAL A 228 -1.23 8.15 7.33
C VAL A 228 -0.33 8.29 6.11
N PRO A 229 0.74 9.09 6.18
CA PRO A 229 1.66 9.25 5.06
C PRO A 229 2.39 7.93 4.79
N PHE A 230 2.62 7.64 3.50
CA PHE A 230 3.47 6.53 3.13
C PHE A 230 4.92 6.87 3.40
N MET A 231 5.62 5.94 4.01
CA MET A 231 7.08 5.91 4.07
C MET A 231 7.60 5.33 2.76
N TYR A 232 8.78 5.75 2.33
CA TYR A 232 9.33 5.31 1.05
C TYR A 232 10.85 5.33 1.04
N HIS A 233 11.40 4.47 0.20
CA HIS A 233 12.80 4.49 -0.21
C HIS A 233 12.92 4.81 -1.70
N ARG A 234 13.85 5.69 -2.04
CA ARG A 234 14.17 6.04 -3.41
C ARG A 234 15.56 5.53 -3.78
N ALA A 235 15.74 5.28 -5.06
CA ALA A 235 17.01 4.90 -5.62
C ALA A 235 17.27 5.68 -6.91
N VAL A 236 18.51 5.67 -7.37
CA VAL A 236 18.96 6.33 -8.59
C VAL A 236 19.62 5.31 -9.49
N ALA A 237 19.16 5.23 -10.72
CA ALA A 237 19.76 4.41 -11.77
C ALA A 237 20.68 5.27 -12.64
N TYR A 238 21.93 4.82 -12.82
CA TYR A 238 22.90 5.38 -13.73
C TYR A 238 23.16 4.39 -14.85
N LEU A 239 22.80 4.78 -16.07
CA LEU A 239 22.95 3.99 -17.28
C LEU A 239 24.16 4.49 -18.08
N PRO A 240 24.82 3.66 -18.90
CA PRO A 240 25.95 4.10 -19.70
C PRO A 240 25.54 5.19 -20.68
N LEU A 241 26.49 6.09 -21.03
CA LEU A 241 26.33 7.01 -22.14
C LEU A 241 26.21 6.24 -23.44
N GLU A 242 25.36 6.75 -24.37
CA GLU A 242 25.22 6.19 -25.72
C GLU A 242 26.47 6.36 -26.56
#